data_4bb8ce5e41730d15182b2a6b37188a1d
#
_entry.id   4bb8ce5e41730d15182b2a6b37188a1d
#
_cell.length_a   1.000
_cell.length_b   1.000
_cell.length_c   1.000
_cell.angle_alpha   90.00
_cell.angle_beta   90.00
_cell.angle_gamma   90.00
#
_symmetry.space_group_name_H-M   'P 1'
#
loop_
_entity.id
_entity.type
_entity.pdbx_description
1 polymer ?
#
loop_
_entity_poly.entity_id
_entity_poly.type
_entity_poly.pdbx_seq_one_letter_code
_entity_poly.pdbx_strand_id
1 'polypeptide(L)'
;MLTRTVCKKMSLLAIAGSVLALSGCVTVPDAIKGSTATPVQQLSSVQNAPNLFVGAEARFGGTVVNVANEQGRTLLEIAAVPLDSGARPILDEPSRGRLIASVNGFLEPVDFKGQLVTVVGPITGVKDGKIGMTPYKFVTMNATGYKRWHLSQQVMMPPAPMGPWGWRSGTWGPGWGVGYGWYNPGPVQVQTIVTE
;
A
#
# COMPACT_ATOMS: atom_id res chain seq x y z
N MET A 1 42.12 -35.08 12.15
CA MET A 1 40.94 -34.53 12.87
C MET A 1 40.63 -33.08 12.54
N LEU A 2 41.52 -32.32 11.94
CA LEU A 2 41.35 -30.89 11.60
C LEU A 2 40.37 -30.61 10.44
N THR A 3 40.26 -31.49 9.44
CA THR A 3 39.47 -31.26 8.22
C THR A 3 37.95 -31.29 8.43
N ARG A 4 37.46 -32.10 9.38
CA ARG A 4 36.01 -32.19 9.68
C ARG A 4 35.44 -30.93 10.35
N THR A 5 36.24 -30.23 11.13
CA THR A 5 35.81 -29.05 11.88
C THR A 5 35.75 -27.82 10.96
N VAL A 6 36.64 -27.74 9.98
CA VAL A 6 36.68 -26.65 8.98
C VAL A 6 35.48 -26.74 8.03
N CYS A 7 35.15 -27.96 7.56
CA CYS A 7 34.01 -28.19 6.68
C CYS A 7 32.67 -27.86 7.35
N LYS A 8 32.50 -28.17 8.66
CA LYS A 8 31.31 -27.80 9.43
C LYS A 8 31.16 -26.27 9.62
N LYS A 9 32.25 -25.58 9.85
CA LYS A 9 32.22 -24.10 9.99
C LYS A 9 31.94 -23.40 8.66
N MET A 10 32.46 -23.90 7.53
CA MET A 10 32.14 -23.39 6.22
C MET A 10 30.67 -23.64 5.82
N SER A 11 30.09 -24.81 6.15
CA SER A 11 28.67 -25.08 5.89
C SER A 11 27.74 -24.15 6.70
N LEU A 12 28.07 -23.87 7.96
CA LEU A 12 27.30 -22.94 8.79
C LEU A 12 27.36 -21.49 8.27
N LEU A 13 28.51 -21.04 7.77
CA LEU A 13 28.66 -19.72 7.15
C LEU A 13 27.86 -19.61 5.82
N ALA A 14 27.82 -20.68 5.03
CA ALA A 14 27.07 -20.69 3.77
C ALA A 14 25.55 -20.64 4.01
N ILE A 15 25.06 -21.32 5.05
CA ILE A 15 23.63 -21.31 5.43
C ILE A 15 23.24 -19.93 6.00
N ALA A 16 24.09 -19.31 6.85
CA ALA A 16 23.86 -17.98 7.39
C ALA A 16 23.85 -16.90 6.28
N GLY A 17 24.71 -17.01 5.27
CA GLY A 17 24.75 -16.12 4.11
C GLY A 17 23.52 -16.26 3.20
N SER A 18 22.96 -17.45 3.09
CA SER A 18 21.77 -17.71 2.24
C SER A 18 20.48 -17.14 2.83
N VAL A 19 20.37 -17.05 4.16
CA VAL A 19 19.18 -16.51 4.85
C VAL A 19 19.09 -14.98 4.73
N LEU A 20 20.23 -14.30 4.62
CA LEU A 20 20.29 -12.83 4.46
C LEU A 20 19.90 -12.35 3.06
N ALA A 21 19.89 -13.23 2.05
CA ALA A 21 19.56 -12.86 0.67
C ALA A 21 18.06 -12.84 0.37
N LEU A 22 17.19 -13.26 1.29
CA LEU A 22 15.74 -13.33 1.09
C LEU A 22 14.98 -12.12 1.64
N SER A 23 15.63 -11.06 2.08
CA SER A 23 14.93 -9.82 2.43
C SER A 23 14.45 -9.11 1.14
N GLY A 24 13.26 -9.48 0.68
CA GLY A 24 12.58 -8.78 -0.40
C GLY A 24 12.33 -7.33 0.00
N CYS A 25 13.10 -6.38 -0.53
CA CYS A 25 12.85 -4.96 -0.34
C CYS A 25 11.55 -4.59 -1.06
N VAL A 26 10.55 -4.11 -0.33
CA VAL A 26 9.41 -3.44 -0.93
C VAL A 26 9.91 -2.14 -1.56
N THR A 27 9.83 -2.03 -2.87
CA THR A 27 10.28 -0.84 -3.61
C THR A 27 9.09 0.05 -3.94
N VAL A 28 9.31 1.36 -3.83
CA VAL A 28 8.34 2.36 -4.29
C VAL A 28 8.34 2.37 -5.82
N PRO A 29 7.17 2.30 -6.47
CA PRO A 29 7.07 2.38 -7.94
C PRO A 29 7.72 3.64 -8.50
N ASP A 30 8.42 3.51 -9.65
CA ASP A 30 9.17 4.62 -10.24
C ASP A 30 8.31 5.84 -10.55
N ALA A 31 7.04 5.63 -10.93
CA ALA A 31 6.08 6.71 -11.20
C ALA A 31 5.84 7.66 -10.01
N ILE A 32 6.07 7.21 -8.79
CA ILE A 32 5.83 7.96 -7.55
C ILE A 32 7.07 8.01 -6.64
N LYS A 33 8.22 7.61 -7.17
CA LYS A 33 9.48 7.59 -6.41
C LYS A 33 9.94 9.00 -6.05
N GLY A 34 9.76 9.95 -6.98
CA GLY A 34 10.24 11.32 -6.83
C GLY A 34 11.75 11.44 -7.03
N SER A 35 12.27 12.62 -6.77
CA SER A 35 13.70 12.96 -6.88
C SER A 35 14.42 12.92 -5.52
N THR A 36 13.67 13.03 -4.42
CA THR A 36 14.20 13.08 -3.05
C THR A 36 14.12 11.70 -2.39
N ALA A 37 15.18 11.31 -1.70
CA ALA A 37 15.19 10.03 -0.97
C ALA A 37 14.14 9.94 0.14
N THR A 38 13.83 11.09 0.77
CA THR A 38 12.88 11.19 1.89
C THR A 38 11.86 12.31 1.63
N PRO A 39 10.89 12.12 0.73
CA PRO A 39 9.84 13.11 0.52
C PRO A 39 8.96 13.27 1.77
N VAL A 40 8.39 14.47 1.95
CA VAL A 40 7.47 14.75 3.06
C VAL A 40 6.23 13.86 2.94
N GLN A 41 5.85 13.17 4.03
CA GLN A 41 4.69 12.27 4.07
C GLN A 41 3.65 12.64 5.14
N GLN A 42 3.99 13.58 6.03
CA GLN A 42 3.06 14.04 7.07
C GLN A 42 2.29 15.29 6.63
N LEU A 43 1.06 15.11 6.19
CA LEU A 43 0.20 16.21 5.75
C LEU A 43 -0.06 17.21 6.87
N SER A 44 -0.24 16.75 8.12
CA SER A 44 -0.48 17.61 9.27
C SER A 44 0.67 18.59 9.56
N SER A 45 1.91 18.18 9.34
CA SER A 45 3.09 19.07 9.49
C SER A 45 3.03 20.21 8.49
N VAL A 46 2.64 19.91 7.25
CA VAL A 46 2.49 20.92 6.19
C VAL A 46 1.32 21.86 6.50
N GLN A 47 0.19 21.34 6.99
CA GLN A 47 -0.97 22.15 7.37
C GLN A 47 -0.65 23.12 8.51
N ASN A 48 0.15 22.70 9.49
CA ASN A 48 0.51 23.52 10.65
C ASN A 48 1.54 24.61 10.32
N ALA A 49 2.43 24.37 9.37
CA ALA A 49 3.50 25.31 9.02
C ALA A 49 3.77 25.34 7.49
N PRO A 50 2.78 25.69 6.66
CA PRO A 50 2.85 25.53 5.21
C PRO A 50 4.05 26.25 4.58
N ASN A 51 4.40 27.41 5.08
CA ASN A 51 5.51 28.23 4.54
C ASN A 51 6.88 27.53 4.64
N LEU A 52 7.05 26.59 5.59
CA LEU A 52 8.30 25.84 5.75
C LEU A 52 8.46 24.72 4.72
N PHE A 53 7.36 24.34 4.06
CA PHE A 53 7.33 23.21 3.14
C PHE A 53 7.12 23.59 1.68
N VAL A 54 6.91 24.88 1.37
CA VAL A 54 6.78 25.33 -0.03
C VAL A 54 8.06 24.98 -0.80
N GLY A 55 7.89 24.32 -1.95
CA GLY A 55 8.99 23.79 -2.77
C GLY A 55 9.55 22.46 -2.33
N ALA A 56 9.27 21.99 -1.10
CA ALA A 56 9.67 20.66 -0.66
C ALA A 56 8.91 19.58 -1.42
N GLU A 57 9.62 18.52 -1.83
CA GLU A 57 8.99 17.37 -2.45
C GLU A 57 8.23 16.57 -1.41
N ALA A 58 6.98 16.26 -1.69
CA ALA A 58 6.11 15.47 -0.82
C ALA A 58 5.55 14.28 -1.58
N ARG A 59 5.21 13.23 -0.83
CA ARG A 59 4.47 12.08 -1.32
C ARG A 59 3.28 11.85 -0.42
N PHE A 60 2.07 12.01 -0.99
CA PHE A 60 0.81 11.79 -0.30
C PHE A 60 -0.06 10.84 -1.09
N GLY A 61 -0.93 10.12 -0.39
CA GLY A 61 -1.89 9.25 -1.06
C GLY A 61 -3.14 9.06 -0.23
N GLY A 62 -4.16 8.52 -0.86
CA GLY A 62 -5.47 8.30 -0.28
C GLY A 62 -6.54 8.19 -1.34
N THR A 63 -7.80 8.38 -0.94
CA THR A 63 -8.94 8.31 -1.84
C THR A 63 -9.17 9.65 -2.55
N VAL A 64 -9.32 9.63 -3.87
CA VAL A 64 -9.73 10.79 -4.66
C VAL A 64 -11.21 11.08 -4.38
N VAL A 65 -11.49 12.21 -3.77
CA VAL A 65 -12.87 12.60 -3.42
C VAL A 65 -13.50 13.50 -4.48
N ASN A 66 -12.67 14.25 -5.20
CA ASN A 66 -13.12 15.10 -6.30
C ASN A 66 -12.07 15.22 -7.40
N VAL A 67 -12.53 15.40 -8.63
CA VAL A 67 -11.69 15.62 -9.81
C VAL A 67 -12.24 16.83 -10.55
N ALA A 68 -11.40 17.82 -10.79
CA ALA A 68 -11.75 19.02 -11.54
C ALA A 68 -10.75 19.24 -12.69
N ASN A 69 -11.23 19.21 -13.92
CA ASN A 69 -10.42 19.50 -15.09
C ASN A 69 -10.40 20.99 -15.35
N GLU A 70 -9.22 21.56 -15.40
CA GLU A 70 -8.94 22.94 -15.80
C GLU A 70 -8.19 22.95 -17.13
N GLN A 71 -7.97 24.13 -17.69
CA GLN A 71 -7.21 24.23 -18.94
C GLN A 71 -5.78 23.72 -18.76
N GLY A 72 -5.44 22.60 -19.42
CA GLY A 72 -4.11 22.02 -19.43
C GLY A 72 -3.73 21.18 -18.21
N ARG A 73 -4.60 21.05 -17.19
CA ARG A 73 -4.32 20.30 -15.97
C ARG A 73 -5.58 19.73 -15.33
N THR A 74 -5.39 18.72 -14.50
CA THR A 74 -6.43 18.13 -13.66
C THR A 74 -6.10 18.34 -12.18
N LEU A 75 -7.06 18.80 -11.40
CA LEU A 75 -6.96 18.92 -9.95
C LEU A 75 -7.60 17.69 -9.30
N LEU A 76 -6.81 16.94 -8.54
CA LEU A 76 -7.27 15.83 -7.74
C LEU A 76 -7.39 16.29 -6.27
N GLU A 77 -8.60 16.29 -5.72
CA GLU A 77 -8.80 16.44 -4.28
C GLU A 77 -8.68 15.06 -3.64
N ILE A 78 -7.73 14.89 -2.73
CA ILE A 78 -7.39 13.61 -2.12
C ILE A 78 -7.61 13.69 -0.62
N ALA A 79 -8.40 12.75 -0.07
CA ALA A 79 -8.47 12.48 1.36
C ALA A 79 -7.27 11.61 1.74
N ALA A 80 -6.24 12.26 2.32
CA ALA A 80 -4.96 11.62 2.57
C ALA A 80 -5.02 10.66 3.75
N VAL A 81 -4.38 9.49 3.58
CA VAL A 81 -4.14 8.50 4.63
C VAL A 81 -2.66 8.18 4.72
N PRO A 82 -2.18 7.53 5.80
CA PRO A 82 -0.80 7.06 5.86
C PRO A 82 -0.46 6.14 4.69
N LEU A 83 0.81 6.13 4.30
CA LEU A 83 1.36 5.25 3.27
C LEU A 83 2.21 4.15 3.90
N ASP A 84 2.19 2.96 3.30
CA ASP A 84 3.10 1.88 3.63
C ASP A 84 4.51 2.11 3.02
N SER A 85 5.44 1.18 3.25
CA SER A 85 6.81 1.23 2.71
C SER A 85 6.87 1.19 1.17
N GLY A 86 5.82 0.69 0.50
CA GLY A 86 5.66 0.70 -0.94
C GLY A 86 4.93 1.93 -1.47
N ALA A 87 4.69 2.91 -0.60
CA ALA A 87 3.91 4.12 -0.88
C ALA A 87 2.45 3.85 -1.28
N ARG A 88 1.86 2.74 -0.83
CA ARG A 88 0.44 2.42 -1.00
C ARG A 88 -0.35 3.04 0.13
N PRO A 89 -1.54 3.62 -0.14
CA PRO A 89 -2.45 4.07 0.91
C PRO A 89 -2.87 2.90 1.81
N ILE A 90 -2.72 3.06 3.13
CA ILE A 90 -3.13 2.05 4.10
C ILE A 90 -4.65 2.13 4.24
N LEU A 91 -5.31 0.98 4.02
CA LEU A 91 -6.76 0.87 4.16
C LEU A 91 -7.17 0.97 5.64
N ASP A 92 -8.42 1.41 5.86
CA ASP A 92 -9.06 1.51 7.19
C ASP A 92 -8.40 2.51 8.15
N GLU A 93 -7.38 3.27 7.69
CA GLU A 93 -6.82 4.38 8.45
C GLU A 93 -7.67 5.65 8.28
N PRO A 94 -7.87 6.41 9.36
CA PRO A 94 -8.59 7.67 9.29
C PRO A 94 -7.83 8.69 8.43
N SER A 95 -8.58 9.50 7.67
CA SER A 95 -8.00 10.58 6.88
C SER A 95 -7.23 11.56 7.77
N ARG A 96 -6.01 11.89 7.33
CA ARG A 96 -5.14 12.90 7.96
C ARG A 96 -5.38 14.31 7.45
N GLY A 97 -6.41 14.49 6.62
CA GLY A 97 -6.79 15.75 6.01
C GLY A 97 -6.92 15.65 4.50
N ARG A 98 -7.16 16.78 3.85
CA ARG A 98 -7.29 16.84 2.39
C ARG A 98 -6.23 17.71 1.76
N LEU A 99 -5.82 17.32 0.55
CA LEU A 99 -4.93 18.08 -0.30
C LEU A 99 -5.50 18.18 -1.71
N ILE A 100 -5.00 19.13 -2.48
CA ILE A 100 -5.26 19.29 -3.91
C ILE A 100 -3.95 19.07 -4.65
N ALA A 101 -3.88 18.03 -5.46
CA ALA A 101 -2.76 17.76 -6.35
C ALA A 101 -3.11 18.21 -7.77
N SER A 102 -2.29 19.09 -8.34
CA SER A 102 -2.39 19.50 -9.75
C SER A 102 -1.55 18.57 -10.61
N VAL A 103 -2.19 17.84 -11.50
CA VAL A 103 -1.55 16.93 -12.47
C VAL A 103 -1.61 17.57 -13.84
N ASN A 104 -0.49 17.57 -14.57
CA ASN A 104 -0.48 18.08 -15.95
C ASN A 104 -1.27 17.17 -16.88
N GLY A 105 -2.06 17.79 -17.76
CA GLY A 105 -2.90 17.09 -18.73
C GLY A 105 -4.30 16.76 -18.20
N PHE A 106 -5.04 16.07 -19.04
CA PHE A 106 -6.41 15.64 -18.77
C PHE A 106 -6.42 14.24 -18.14
N LEU A 107 -7.14 14.11 -17.02
CA LEU A 107 -7.47 12.82 -16.42
C LEU A 107 -8.99 12.66 -16.44
N GLU A 108 -9.45 11.48 -16.86
CA GLU A 108 -10.87 11.16 -16.91
C GLU A 108 -11.46 11.03 -15.49
N PRO A 109 -12.43 11.90 -15.11
CA PRO A 109 -12.96 11.89 -13.74
C PRO A 109 -13.53 10.55 -13.28
N VAL A 110 -14.16 9.79 -14.19
CA VAL A 110 -14.76 8.48 -13.88
C VAL A 110 -13.71 7.44 -13.49
N ASP A 111 -12.47 7.59 -13.99
CA ASP A 111 -11.37 6.67 -13.71
C ASP A 111 -10.67 6.94 -12.38
N PHE A 112 -10.85 8.14 -11.83
CA PHE A 112 -10.12 8.57 -10.63
C PHE A 112 -11.00 8.78 -9.42
N LYS A 113 -12.22 9.27 -9.57
CA LYS A 113 -13.10 9.55 -8.44
C LYS A 113 -13.43 8.27 -7.67
N GLY A 114 -13.17 8.27 -6.36
CA GLY A 114 -13.35 7.12 -5.48
C GLY A 114 -12.19 6.13 -5.51
N GLN A 115 -11.19 6.32 -6.39
CA GLN A 115 -10.03 5.43 -6.46
C GLN A 115 -8.93 5.83 -5.49
N LEU A 116 -8.09 4.87 -5.14
CA LEU A 116 -6.87 5.11 -4.37
C LEU A 116 -5.76 5.60 -5.29
N VAL A 117 -5.11 6.68 -4.89
CA VAL A 117 -3.96 7.23 -5.60
C VAL A 117 -2.83 7.59 -4.65
N THR A 118 -1.61 7.57 -5.17
CA THR A 118 -0.45 8.22 -4.55
C THR A 118 0.10 9.23 -5.54
N VAL A 119 0.42 10.42 -5.06
CA VAL A 119 1.00 11.51 -5.85
C VAL A 119 2.33 11.92 -5.23
N VAL A 120 3.27 12.37 -6.06
CA VAL A 120 4.57 12.90 -5.64
C VAL A 120 4.86 14.21 -6.38
N GLY A 121 5.48 15.14 -5.69
CA GLY A 121 5.91 16.42 -6.28
C GLY A 121 6.03 17.54 -5.26
N PRO A 122 6.43 18.76 -5.69
CA PRO A 122 6.63 19.90 -4.81
C PRO A 122 5.31 20.46 -4.25
N ILE A 123 5.34 20.80 -2.96
CA ILE A 123 4.27 21.54 -2.29
C ILE A 123 4.28 22.99 -2.81
N THR A 124 3.11 23.49 -3.18
CA THR A 124 2.95 24.87 -3.67
C THR A 124 2.40 25.83 -2.62
N GLY A 125 1.84 25.29 -1.53
CA GLY A 125 1.30 26.08 -0.44
C GLY A 125 -0.02 25.56 0.09
N VAL A 126 -0.93 26.47 0.41
CA VAL A 126 -2.29 26.17 0.86
C VAL A 126 -3.31 27.00 0.10
N LYS A 127 -4.51 26.46 -0.05
CA LYS A 127 -5.67 27.12 -0.66
C LYS A 127 -6.85 27.06 0.29
N ASP A 128 -7.47 28.21 0.55
CA ASP A 128 -8.73 28.25 1.30
C ASP A 128 -9.88 27.71 0.45
N GLY A 129 -10.74 26.94 1.08
CA GLY A 129 -11.92 26.35 0.46
C GLY A 129 -12.91 25.87 1.49
N LYS A 130 -13.77 24.91 1.11
CA LYS A 130 -14.79 24.36 1.99
C LYS A 130 -14.93 22.85 1.78
N ILE A 131 -15.24 22.14 2.87
CA ILE A 131 -15.73 20.77 2.82
C ILE A 131 -17.20 20.81 3.28
N GLY A 132 -18.13 20.62 2.35
CA GLY A 132 -19.54 20.94 2.59
C GLY A 132 -19.69 22.44 2.92
N MET A 133 -20.19 22.74 4.12
CA MET A 133 -20.34 24.12 4.60
C MET A 133 -19.16 24.62 5.45
N THR A 134 -18.23 23.72 5.82
CA THR A 134 -17.14 24.02 6.76
C THR A 134 -15.94 24.59 6.02
N PRO A 135 -15.41 25.78 6.42
CA PRO A 135 -14.16 26.31 5.89
C PRO A 135 -13.00 25.34 6.10
N TYR A 136 -12.17 25.18 5.09
CA TYR A 136 -11.06 24.23 5.13
C TYR A 136 -9.84 24.77 4.37
N LYS A 137 -8.64 24.52 4.90
CA LYS A 137 -7.37 24.85 4.23
C LYS A 137 -6.80 23.61 3.59
N PHE A 138 -6.81 23.58 2.27
CA PHE A 138 -6.23 22.49 1.49
C PHE A 138 -4.73 22.75 1.29
N VAL A 139 -3.90 21.75 1.58
CA VAL A 139 -2.52 21.76 1.08
C VAL A 139 -2.56 21.59 -0.43
N THR A 140 -1.77 22.38 -1.15
CA THR A 140 -1.66 22.32 -2.61
C THR A 140 -0.28 21.83 -3.03
N MET A 141 -0.21 21.03 -4.09
CA MET A 141 1.04 20.54 -4.67
C MET A 141 0.94 20.38 -6.18
N ASN A 142 2.07 20.47 -6.87
CA ASN A 142 2.18 20.13 -8.27
C ASN A 142 2.67 18.68 -8.37
N ALA A 143 1.82 17.76 -8.80
CA ALA A 143 2.20 16.37 -8.96
C ALA A 143 3.09 16.20 -10.20
N THR A 144 4.33 15.77 -9.98
CA THR A 144 5.28 15.37 -11.02
C THR A 144 5.11 13.89 -11.39
N GLY A 145 4.47 13.11 -10.51
CA GLY A 145 4.12 11.73 -10.74
C GLY A 145 2.91 11.31 -9.91
N TYR A 146 2.20 10.33 -10.40
CA TYR A 146 1.08 9.71 -9.69
C TYR A 146 0.98 8.23 -10.03
N LYS A 147 0.36 7.47 -9.11
CA LYS A 147 0.03 6.04 -9.27
C LYS A 147 -1.40 5.82 -8.78
N ARG A 148 -2.23 5.22 -9.62
CA ARG A 148 -3.54 4.69 -9.22
C ARG A 148 -3.37 3.26 -8.74
N TRP A 149 -4.05 2.90 -7.66
CA TRP A 149 -4.01 1.58 -7.06
C TRP A 149 -5.34 0.87 -7.25
N HIS A 150 -5.28 -0.44 -7.36
CA HIS A 150 -6.46 -1.29 -7.43
C HIS A 150 -6.70 -2.01 -6.11
N LEU A 151 -7.98 -2.24 -5.78
CA LEU A 151 -8.36 -3.08 -4.66
C LEU A 151 -8.58 -4.50 -5.15
N SER A 152 -7.87 -5.44 -4.57
CA SER A 152 -8.01 -6.87 -4.87
C SER A 152 -8.50 -7.58 -3.62
N GLN A 153 -9.51 -8.44 -3.77
CA GLN A 153 -10.00 -9.26 -2.68
C GLN A 153 -9.35 -10.64 -2.75
N GLN A 154 -8.60 -11.01 -1.72
CA GLN A 154 -8.05 -12.34 -1.59
C GLN A 154 -8.88 -13.15 -0.60
N VAL A 155 -9.33 -14.31 -1.06
CA VAL A 155 -10.04 -15.28 -0.25
C VAL A 155 -9.02 -16.18 0.43
N MET A 156 -8.82 -16.00 1.74
CA MET A 156 -7.97 -16.89 2.52
C MET A 156 -8.79 -18.10 2.99
N MET A 157 -8.51 -19.25 2.41
CA MET A 157 -9.03 -20.51 2.94
C MET A 157 -8.10 -20.97 4.07
N PRO A 158 -8.63 -21.34 5.25
CA PRO A 158 -7.81 -21.96 6.27
C PRO A 158 -7.14 -23.21 5.71
N PRO A 159 -5.86 -23.48 6.04
CA PRO A 159 -5.19 -24.68 5.59
C PRO A 159 -5.97 -25.90 6.06
N ALA A 160 -6.18 -26.87 5.15
CA ALA A 160 -6.79 -28.14 5.52
C ALA A 160 -5.95 -28.78 6.63
N PRO A 161 -6.55 -29.31 7.70
CA PRO A 161 -5.81 -29.98 8.76
C PRO A 161 -5.04 -31.15 8.18
N MET A 162 -3.72 -31.05 8.23
CA MET A 162 -2.85 -32.20 7.95
C MET A 162 -2.94 -33.13 9.17
N GLY A 163 -3.42 -34.34 9.00
CA GLY A 163 -3.28 -35.39 10.01
C GLY A 163 -1.79 -35.61 10.35
N PRO A 164 -1.45 -36.12 11.55
CA PRO A 164 -0.07 -36.20 12.06
C PRO A 164 0.90 -37.00 11.18
N TRP A 165 0.44 -37.60 10.10
CA TRP A 165 1.24 -38.41 9.18
C TRP A 165 1.22 -37.94 7.73
N GLY A 166 0.71 -36.74 7.43
CA GLY A 166 0.76 -36.14 6.07
C GLY A 166 -0.01 -36.94 4.98
N TRP A 167 -0.74 -37.98 5.34
CA TRP A 167 -1.49 -38.80 4.40
C TRP A 167 -2.88 -38.20 4.21
N ARG A 168 -3.19 -37.79 3.01
CA ARG A 168 -4.57 -37.58 2.60
C ARG A 168 -5.32 -38.90 2.88
N SER A 169 -6.26 -38.87 3.78
CA SER A 169 -7.26 -39.89 3.93
C SER A 169 -8.16 -39.89 2.69
N GLY A 170 -7.64 -40.40 1.59
CA GLY A 170 -8.39 -40.72 0.39
C GLY A 170 -8.89 -42.15 0.54
N THR A 171 -10.19 -42.27 0.63
CA THR A 171 -11.05 -43.45 0.48
C THR A 171 -10.46 -44.58 -0.37
N TRP A 172 -9.96 -45.63 0.29
CA TRP A 172 -9.96 -47.02 -0.25
C TRP A 172 -9.93 -47.97 0.93
N GLY A 173 -11.10 -48.53 1.25
CA GLY A 173 -11.22 -49.64 2.17
C GLY A 173 -12.69 -49.89 2.56
N PRO A 174 -13.26 -51.06 2.32
CA PRO A 174 -14.55 -51.45 2.88
C PRO A 174 -14.34 -51.81 4.35
N GLY A 175 -14.59 -50.90 5.26
CA GLY A 175 -14.40 -51.11 6.69
C GLY A 175 -15.27 -50.17 7.50
N TRP A 176 -16.21 -50.73 8.15
CA TRP A 176 -17.08 -50.20 9.18
C TRP A 176 -16.34 -49.22 10.14
N GLY A 177 -16.59 -47.94 10.03
CA GLY A 177 -16.01 -46.93 10.90
C GLY A 177 -16.76 -45.63 10.76
N VAL A 178 -17.74 -45.43 11.64
CA VAL A 178 -18.45 -44.16 11.85
C VAL A 178 -17.45 -43.07 12.20
N GLY A 179 -17.22 -42.16 11.31
CA GLY A 179 -16.37 -41.01 11.52
C GLY A 179 -16.62 -39.97 10.46
N TYR A 180 -17.85 -39.51 10.25
CA TYR A 180 -18.14 -38.29 9.56
C TYR A 180 -17.72 -37.12 10.47
N GLY A 181 -16.42 -36.90 10.55
CA GLY A 181 -15.91 -35.62 10.99
C GLY A 181 -16.31 -34.62 9.92
N TRP A 182 -17.39 -33.90 10.15
CA TRP A 182 -17.73 -32.70 9.36
C TRP A 182 -16.57 -31.71 9.53
N TYR A 183 -15.67 -31.70 8.53
CA TYR A 183 -14.69 -30.63 8.43
C TYR A 183 -15.49 -29.36 8.16
N ASN A 184 -15.69 -28.57 9.20
CA ASN A 184 -16.17 -27.22 9.07
C ASN A 184 -14.93 -26.35 8.81
N PRO A 185 -14.62 -26.01 7.54
CA PRO A 185 -13.63 -24.98 7.28
C PRO A 185 -14.18 -23.74 7.94
N GLY A 186 -13.48 -23.19 8.94
CA GLY A 186 -13.88 -21.97 9.61
C GLY A 186 -14.28 -20.89 8.59
N PRO A 187 -14.92 -19.80 9.01
CA PRO A 187 -15.40 -18.77 8.09
C PRO A 187 -14.28 -18.33 7.18
N VAL A 188 -14.55 -18.33 5.88
CA VAL A 188 -13.65 -17.83 4.85
C VAL A 188 -13.34 -16.38 5.16
N GLN A 189 -12.06 -16.03 5.34
CA GLN A 189 -11.63 -14.66 5.53
C GLN A 189 -11.36 -14.03 4.18
N VAL A 190 -12.06 -12.93 3.89
CA VAL A 190 -11.81 -12.10 2.71
C VAL A 190 -10.94 -10.93 3.16
N GLN A 191 -9.73 -10.86 2.65
CA GLN A 191 -8.83 -9.73 2.88
C GLN A 191 -8.77 -8.87 1.64
N THR A 192 -9.05 -7.57 1.80
CA THR A 192 -8.87 -6.58 0.73
C THR A 192 -7.44 -6.07 0.78
N ILE A 193 -6.74 -6.14 -0.33
CA ILE A 193 -5.37 -5.66 -0.47
C ILE A 193 -5.26 -4.63 -1.58
N VAL A 194 -4.32 -3.69 -1.43
CA VAL A 194 -3.98 -2.69 -2.45
C VAL A 194 -2.94 -3.30 -3.39
N THR A 195 -3.27 -3.37 -4.68
CA THR A 195 -2.41 -3.93 -5.73
C THR A 195 -2.06 -2.88 -6.79
N GLU A 196 -1.06 -3.21 -7.61
CA GLU A 196 -0.66 -2.38 -8.75
C GLU A 196 -1.66 -2.40 -9.88
#